data_a258ca941a1bd672fb729ce94d2f3d7a
#
_entry.id   a258ca941a1bd672fb729ce94d2f3d7a
#
_cell.length_a   1.000
_cell.length_b   1.000
_cell.length_c   1.000
_cell.angle_alpha   90.00
_cell.angle_beta   90.00
_cell.angle_gamma   90.00
#
_symmetry.space_group_name_H-M   'P 1'
#
loop_
_entity.id
_entity.type
_entity.pdbx_description
1 polymer ?
#
loop_
_entity_poly.entity_id
_entity_poly.type
_entity_poly.pdbx_seq_one_letter_code
_entity_poly.pdbx_strand_id
1 'polypeptide(L)'
;MIRRMRTVAETDIFMRYADEVWTPAERTEFVDWIAANPEAGVVIPGSAGCRKVRWATSGQGKRGGARVIYFLHADGTVWLLIVYKKSRFDKLPTSFITQLRKAVQDAL
;
A
#
# COMPACT_ATOMS: atom_id res chain seq x y z
N MET A 1 -11.43 24.66 2.96
CA MET A 1 -11.53 23.64 1.90
C MET A 1 -11.63 22.26 2.56
N ILE A 2 -12.63 21.49 2.18
CA ILE A 2 -12.83 20.17 2.74
C ILE A 2 -11.99 19.15 1.93
N ARG A 3 -11.09 18.43 2.63
CA ARG A 3 -10.32 17.36 1.99
C ARG A 3 -11.17 16.09 1.98
N ARG A 4 -11.39 15.53 0.79
CA ARG A 4 -12.15 14.29 0.66
C ARG A 4 -11.23 13.10 0.88
N MET A 5 -11.61 12.22 1.80
CA MET A 5 -10.89 10.96 2.04
C MET A 5 -11.46 9.87 1.15
N ARG A 6 -10.57 9.01 0.66
CA ARG A 6 -10.95 7.87 -0.17
C ARG A 6 -11.27 6.66 0.69
N THR A 7 -12.09 5.75 0.15
CA THR A 7 -12.28 4.44 0.75
C THR A 7 -11.00 3.62 0.56
N VAL A 8 -10.55 2.95 1.61
CA VAL A 8 -9.36 2.09 1.56
C VAL A 8 -9.81 0.66 1.78
N ALA A 9 -9.42 -0.21 0.85
CA ALA A 9 -9.67 -1.65 0.94
C ALA A 9 -8.35 -2.38 1.11
N GLU A 10 -8.33 -3.38 1.97
CA GLU A 10 -7.14 -4.16 2.28
C GLU A 10 -7.33 -5.57 1.75
N THR A 11 -6.36 -6.07 0.98
CA THR A 11 -6.38 -7.46 0.53
C THR A 11 -5.97 -8.40 1.66
N ASP A 12 -6.28 -9.69 1.54
CA ASP A 12 -5.86 -10.69 2.53
C ASP A 12 -4.33 -10.73 2.65
N ILE A 13 -3.63 -10.60 1.55
CA ILE A 13 -2.16 -10.57 1.53
C ILE A 13 -1.67 -9.34 2.29
N PHE A 14 -2.26 -8.17 2.03
CA PHE A 14 -1.88 -6.96 2.75
C PHE A 14 -2.08 -7.14 4.26
N MET A 15 -3.23 -7.65 4.68
CA MET A 15 -3.54 -7.83 6.10
C MET A 15 -2.54 -8.77 6.78
N ARG A 16 -2.17 -9.85 6.10
CA ARG A 16 -1.22 -10.83 6.63
C ARG A 16 0.15 -10.20 6.86
N TYR A 17 0.66 -9.46 5.88
CA TYR A 17 1.96 -8.81 6.02
C TYR A 17 1.91 -7.62 6.96
N ALA A 18 0.80 -6.91 7.03
CA ALA A 18 0.64 -5.78 7.95
C ALA A 18 0.80 -6.21 9.40
N ASP A 19 0.30 -7.40 9.75
CA ASP A 19 0.46 -7.93 11.10
C ASP A 19 1.92 -8.15 11.48
N GLU A 20 2.79 -8.44 10.52
CA GLU A 20 4.23 -8.60 10.76
C GLU A 20 4.97 -7.27 10.84
N VAL A 21 4.49 -6.26 10.13
CA VAL A 21 5.20 -4.99 9.94
C VAL A 21 4.78 -3.94 10.95
N TRP A 22 3.51 -3.89 11.29
CA TRP A 22 2.91 -2.82 12.08
C TRP A 22 2.10 -3.32 13.26
N THR A 23 2.05 -2.51 14.32
CA THR A 23 1.02 -2.63 15.34
C THR A 23 -0.33 -2.19 14.75
N PRO A 24 -1.47 -2.54 15.37
CA PRO A 24 -2.76 -2.04 14.90
C PRO A 24 -2.84 -0.52 14.83
N ALA A 25 -2.23 0.19 15.79
CA ALA A 25 -2.21 1.65 15.79
C ALA A 25 -1.42 2.21 14.60
N GLU A 26 -0.27 1.62 14.30
CA GLU A 26 0.56 2.03 13.15
C GLU A 26 -0.17 1.79 11.84
N ARG A 27 -0.86 0.66 11.74
CA ARG A 27 -1.65 0.32 10.54
C ARG A 27 -2.76 1.35 10.32
N THR A 28 -3.50 1.70 11.38
CA THR A 28 -4.56 2.71 11.30
C THR A 28 -4.00 4.05 10.87
N GLU A 29 -2.86 4.44 11.41
CA GLU A 29 -2.19 5.69 11.03
C GLU A 29 -1.89 5.74 9.53
N PHE A 30 -1.37 4.65 8.97
CA PHE A 30 -1.11 4.58 7.54
C PHE A 30 -2.40 4.62 6.73
N VAL A 31 -3.42 3.85 7.11
CA VAL A 31 -4.67 3.78 6.37
C VAL A 31 -5.33 5.15 6.30
N ASP A 32 -5.35 5.88 7.42
CA ASP A 32 -5.92 7.22 7.45
C ASP A 32 -5.14 8.19 6.56
N TRP A 33 -3.81 8.07 6.58
CA TRP A 33 -2.96 8.94 5.76
C TRP A 33 -3.14 8.68 4.27
N ILE A 34 -3.13 7.42 3.83
CA ILE A 34 -3.26 7.10 2.42
C ILE A 34 -4.66 7.44 1.89
N ALA A 35 -5.68 7.34 2.72
CA ALA A 35 -7.04 7.75 2.35
C ALA A 35 -7.10 9.23 1.99
N ALA A 36 -6.28 10.05 2.66
CA ALA A 36 -6.19 11.48 2.41
C ALA A 36 -5.18 11.84 1.32
N ASN A 37 -4.25 10.92 0.99
CA ASN A 37 -3.15 11.17 0.06
C ASN A 37 -3.00 10.01 -0.93
N PRO A 38 -4.04 9.68 -1.72
CA PRO A 38 -4.01 8.47 -2.55
C PRO A 38 -2.99 8.49 -3.69
N GLU A 39 -2.50 9.66 -4.04
CA GLU A 39 -1.52 9.81 -5.12
C GLU A 39 -0.09 10.03 -4.62
N ALA A 40 0.15 9.82 -3.32
CA ALA A 40 1.45 10.05 -2.73
C ALA A 40 2.53 9.09 -3.23
N GLY A 41 2.16 7.86 -3.57
CA GLY A 41 3.12 6.88 -4.07
C GLY A 41 3.53 7.14 -5.51
N VAL A 42 4.73 6.65 -5.86
CA VAL A 42 5.28 6.74 -7.20
C VAL A 42 4.76 5.58 -8.05
N VAL A 43 4.31 5.87 -9.26
CA VAL A 43 3.82 4.84 -10.18
C VAL A 43 4.96 3.89 -10.54
N ILE A 44 4.69 2.59 -10.43
CA ILE A 44 5.65 1.55 -10.79
C ILE A 44 5.50 1.26 -12.29
N PRO A 45 6.55 1.46 -13.10
CA PRO A 45 6.46 1.19 -14.53
C PRO A 45 6.07 -0.27 -14.82
N GLY A 46 5.18 -0.47 -15.78
CA GLY A 46 4.77 -1.80 -16.21
C GLY A 46 3.84 -2.52 -15.26
N SER A 47 3.32 -1.85 -14.23
CA SER A 47 2.47 -2.46 -13.20
C SER A 47 0.99 -2.19 -13.40
N ALA A 48 0.59 -1.60 -14.52
CA ALA A 48 -0.79 -1.19 -14.80
C ALA A 48 -1.32 -0.17 -13.77
N GLY A 49 -0.46 0.75 -13.34
CA GLY A 49 -0.85 1.86 -12.47
C GLY A 49 -0.69 1.62 -10.98
N CYS A 50 -0.02 0.56 -10.57
CA CYS A 50 0.29 0.38 -9.16
C CYS A 50 1.31 1.43 -8.70
N ARG A 51 1.21 1.81 -7.43
CA ARG A 51 2.08 2.80 -6.82
C ARG A 51 2.81 2.20 -5.63
N LYS A 52 3.98 2.75 -5.36
CA LYS A 52 4.78 2.37 -4.20
C LYS A 52 5.05 3.61 -3.35
N VAL A 53 4.82 3.48 -2.05
CA VAL A 53 5.11 4.56 -1.10
C VAL A 53 5.91 3.99 0.07
N ARG A 54 6.85 4.80 0.57
CA ARG A 54 7.57 4.50 1.81
C ARG A 54 6.83 5.14 2.96
N TRP A 55 6.67 4.36 4.03
CA TRP A 55 5.99 4.85 5.22
C TRP A 55 6.82 4.54 6.46
N ALA A 56 7.24 5.58 7.16
CA ALA A 56 7.94 5.45 8.44
C ALA A 56 7.00 5.90 9.55
N THR A 57 6.78 5.03 10.54
CA THR A 57 5.97 5.39 11.70
C THR A 57 6.80 6.21 12.68
N SER A 58 6.12 6.95 13.55
CA SER A 58 6.82 7.76 14.56
C SER A 58 7.70 6.87 15.44
N GLY A 59 8.92 7.33 15.71
CA GLY A 59 9.89 6.58 16.50
C GLY A 59 10.77 5.63 15.71
N GLN A 60 10.48 5.42 14.42
CA GLN A 60 11.33 4.62 13.54
C GLN A 60 12.10 5.56 12.60
N GLY A 61 13.39 5.30 12.47
CA GLY A 61 14.20 6.01 11.49
C GLY A 61 13.84 5.61 10.06
N LYS A 62 14.36 6.33 9.08
CA LYS A 62 14.11 6.04 7.66
C LYS A 62 14.41 4.60 7.26
N ARG A 63 15.36 3.96 7.95
CA ARG A 63 15.76 2.57 7.67
C ARG A 63 14.71 1.55 8.10
N GLY A 64 13.86 1.90 9.08
CA GLY A 64 12.82 1.02 9.58
C GLY A 64 11.50 1.18 8.85
N GLY A 65 11.45 2.02 7.83
CA GLY A 65 10.23 2.29 7.10
C GLY A 65 9.72 1.10 6.30
N ALA A 66 8.41 1.02 6.21
CA ALA A 66 7.75 0.02 5.38
C ALA A 66 7.56 0.53 3.97
N ARG A 67 7.39 -0.38 3.04
CA ARG A 67 7.01 -0.08 1.66
C ARG A 67 5.64 -0.65 1.41
N VAL A 68 4.75 0.17 0.86
CA VAL A 68 3.38 -0.24 0.56
C VAL A 68 3.16 -0.16 -0.94
N ILE A 69 2.65 -1.25 -1.51
CA ILE A 69 2.23 -1.29 -2.90
C ILE A 69 0.70 -1.24 -2.91
N TYR A 70 0.15 -0.34 -3.71
CA TYR A 70 -1.30 -0.14 -3.78
C TYR A 70 -1.68 0.36 -5.17
N PHE A 71 -2.97 0.39 -5.47
CA PHE A 71 -3.45 1.09 -6.65
C PHE A 71 -4.75 1.82 -6.35
N LEU A 72 -5.01 2.86 -7.12
CA LEU A 72 -6.23 3.64 -7.03
C LEU A 72 -7.19 3.14 -8.12
N HIS A 73 -8.28 2.53 -7.71
CA HIS A 73 -9.29 2.02 -8.62
C HIS A 73 -10.11 3.17 -9.23
N ALA A 74 -10.70 2.92 -10.39
CA ALA A 74 -11.49 3.95 -11.09
C ALA A 74 -12.65 4.50 -10.28
N ASP A 75 -13.20 3.72 -9.34
CA ASP A 75 -14.28 4.16 -8.45
C ASP A 75 -13.79 5.01 -7.28
N GLY A 76 -12.50 5.25 -7.17
CA GLY A 76 -11.89 6.03 -6.09
C GLY A 76 -11.42 5.22 -4.90
N THR A 77 -11.61 3.91 -4.89
CA THR A 77 -11.13 3.05 -3.81
C THR A 77 -9.62 2.84 -3.91
N VAL A 78 -8.92 3.00 -2.80
CA VAL A 78 -7.49 2.69 -2.69
C VAL A 78 -7.36 1.23 -2.26
N TRP A 79 -6.77 0.40 -3.11
CA TRP A 79 -6.56 -1.02 -2.82
C TRP A 79 -5.15 -1.26 -2.34
N LEU A 80 -4.97 -1.65 -1.08
CA LEU A 80 -3.68 -1.96 -0.51
C LEU A 80 -3.33 -3.42 -0.82
N LEU A 81 -2.28 -3.62 -1.61
CA LEU A 81 -1.91 -4.94 -2.13
C LEU A 81 -0.95 -5.70 -1.23
N ILE A 82 0.11 -5.03 -0.74
CA ILE A 82 1.09 -5.64 0.14
C ILE A 82 1.87 -4.55 0.86
N VAL A 83 2.32 -4.86 2.08
CA VAL A 83 3.26 -4.03 2.83
C VAL A 83 4.42 -4.91 3.28
N TYR A 84 5.65 -4.37 3.21
CA TYR A 84 6.83 -5.13 3.56
C TYR A 84 7.97 -4.20 3.97
N LYS A 85 8.92 -4.73 4.75
CA LYS A 85 10.17 -4.03 5.06
C LYS A 85 11.23 -4.44 4.06
N LYS A 86 12.14 -3.53 3.74
CA LYS A 86 13.24 -3.80 2.83
C LYS A 86 14.09 -5.00 3.30
N SER A 87 14.20 -5.20 4.60
CA SER A 87 14.91 -6.33 5.18
C SER A 87 14.30 -7.68 4.81
N ARG A 88 12.99 -7.71 4.52
CA ARG A 88 12.28 -8.93 4.12
C ARG A 88 12.43 -9.19 2.63
N PHE A 89 12.22 -8.14 1.81
CA PHE A 89 12.34 -8.19 0.36
C PHE A 89 13.07 -6.95 -0.11
N ASP A 90 14.14 -7.12 -0.87
CA ASP A 90 14.85 -5.99 -1.43
C ASP A 90 14.00 -5.29 -2.50
N LYS A 91 13.43 -6.08 -3.41
CA LYS A 91 12.58 -5.57 -4.47
C LYS A 91 11.61 -6.66 -4.91
N LEU A 92 10.34 -6.31 -5.03
CA LEU A 92 9.34 -7.24 -5.55
C LEU A 92 9.33 -7.19 -7.08
N PRO A 93 9.31 -8.35 -7.76
CA PRO A 93 9.19 -8.35 -9.23
C PRO A 93 7.90 -7.69 -9.68
N THR A 94 7.97 -6.93 -10.78
CA THR A 94 6.78 -6.28 -11.35
C THR A 94 5.71 -7.30 -11.71
N SER A 95 6.11 -8.48 -12.19
CA SER A 95 5.15 -9.56 -12.52
C SER A 95 4.35 -10.01 -11.31
N PHE A 96 4.97 -10.07 -10.13
CA PHE A 96 4.27 -10.39 -8.90
C PHE A 96 3.27 -9.30 -8.52
N ILE A 97 3.67 -8.05 -8.65
CA ILE A 97 2.81 -6.90 -8.35
C ILE A 97 1.59 -6.89 -9.27
N THR A 98 1.78 -7.14 -10.56
CA THR A 98 0.66 -7.18 -11.52
C THR A 98 -0.28 -8.35 -11.23
N GLN A 99 0.24 -9.48 -10.74
CA GLN A 99 -0.60 -10.60 -10.33
C GLN A 99 -1.46 -10.24 -9.13
N LEU A 100 -0.91 -9.52 -8.15
CA LEU A 100 -1.69 -9.06 -7.00
C LEU A 100 -2.83 -8.13 -7.44
N ARG A 101 -2.51 -7.20 -8.34
CA ARG A 101 -3.52 -6.28 -8.87
C ARG A 101 -4.60 -7.03 -9.66
N LYS A 102 -4.18 -7.98 -10.47
CA LYS A 102 -5.11 -8.78 -11.27
C LYS A 102 -6.07 -9.58 -10.40
N ALA A 103 -5.58 -10.15 -9.31
CA ALA A 103 -6.42 -10.91 -8.38
C ALA A 103 -7.55 -10.04 -7.81
N VAL A 104 -7.26 -8.78 -7.48
CA VAL A 104 -8.29 -7.84 -7.04
C VAL A 104 -9.25 -7.52 -8.18
N GLN A 105 -8.71 -7.21 -9.37
CA GLN A 105 -9.51 -6.86 -10.54
C GLN A 105 -10.50 -7.96 -10.90
N ASP A 106 -10.05 -9.22 -10.85
CA ASP A 106 -10.88 -10.37 -11.19
C ASP A 106 -11.96 -10.65 -10.13
N ALA A 107 -11.77 -10.16 -8.89
CA ALA A 107 -12.72 -10.33 -7.81
C ALA A 107 -13.77 -9.22 -7.75
N LEU A 108 -13.60 -8.15 -8.51
CA LEU A 108 -14.54 -7.02 -8.51
C LEU A 108 -15.75 -7.26 -9.46
#